data_2002cbf554d48191aa72f27395dc36b6
#
_entry.id   2002cbf554d48191aa72f27395dc36b6
#
_cell.length_a   1.000
_cell.length_b   1.000
_cell.length_c   1.000
_cell.angle_alpha   90.00
_cell.angle_beta   90.00
_cell.angle_gamma   90.00
#
_symmetry.space_group_name_H-M   'P 1'
#
loop_
_entity.id
_entity.type
_entity.pdbx_description
1 polymer ?
#
loop_
_entity_poly.entity_id
_entity_poly.type
_entity_poly.pdbx_seq_one_letter_code
_entity_poly.pdbx_strand_id
1 'polypeptide(L)'
;MDIVVLAGGLSTERDVSISSGILVASALREKGHEVVLLDVFTGYEQNICDIDALFKQNYSFADKANVGETVSDLSEVRENRLNKSDRFIGTNVIEICSEADITFLALHGSEGENGQIQASLDLLGIKYTGTGYLGSALAMNKGLTKSVFVQNKINTPAGEIFKSVEDAKNWSIFPCVVKPCSGGSSVGIAKAEN
;
A
#
# COMPACT_ATOMS: atom_id res chain seq x y z
N MET A 1 6.87 -20.58 -10.35
CA MET A 1 5.69 -19.71 -10.40
C MET A 1 6.15 -18.34 -10.83
N ASP A 2 5.32 -17.69 -11.62
CA ASP A 2 5.51 -16.32 -12.05
C ASP A 2 4.82 -15.38 -11.03
N ILE A 3 5.59 -14.58 -10.35
CA ILE A 3 5.11 -13.77 -9.23
C ILE A 3 5.40 -12.29 -9.52
N VAL A 4 4.38 -11.46 -9.40
CA VAL A 4 4.58 -10.00 -9.34
C VAL A 4 4.67 -9.58 -7.88
N VAL A 5 5.67 -8.80 -7.54
CA VAL A 5 5.75 -8.08 -6.27
C VAL A 5 5.44 -6.61 -6.53
N LEU A 6 4.29 -6.12 -6.05
CA LEU A 6 3.92 -4.71 -6.14
C LEU A 6 4.45 -3.95 -4.92
N ALA A 7 5.23 -2.90 -5.18
CA ALA A 7 5.81 -2.03 -4.16
C ALA A 7 5.68 -0.56 -4.54
N GLY A 8 6.26 0.34 -3.78
CA GLY A 8 6.30 1.77 -4.08
C GLY A 8 4.96 2.48 -3.83
N GLY A 9 4.39 3.08 -4.87
CA GLY A 9 3.17 3.88 -4.76
C GLY A 9 3.42 5.33 -4.34
N LEU A 10 2.39 6.01 -3.84
CA LEU A 10 2.43 7.43 -3.49
C LEU A 10 2.09 7.71 -2.02
N SER A 11 2.31 6.76 -1.13
CA SER A 11 2.13 6.99 0.30
C SER A 11 3.41 7.55 0.95
N THR A 12 3.27 8.12 2.13
CA THR A 12 4.43 8.54 2.95
C THR A 12 5.32 7.37 3.38
N GLU A 13 4.86 6.13 3.16
CA GLU A 13 5.59 4.89 3.47
C GLU A 13 6.17 4.23 2.20
N ARG A 14 6.29 5.00 1.09
CA ARG A 14 6.84 4.53 -0.18
C ARG A 14 8.18 3.82 -0.04
N ASP A 15 9.13 4.40 0.69
CA ASP A 15 10.48 3.84 0.81
C ASP A 15 10.49 2.54 1.62
N VAL A 16 9.62 2.44 2.61
CA VAL A 16 9.38 1.19 3.37
C VAL A 16 8.81 0.11 2.44
N SER A 17 7.85 0.50 1.59
CA SER A 17 7.27 -0.40 0.59
C SER A 17 8.32 -0.90 -0.40
N ILE A 18 9.17 -0.02 -0.93
CA ILE A 18 10.24 -0.39 -1.86
C ILE A 18 11.21 -1.37 -1.20
N SER A 19 11.67 -1.04 0.02
CA SER A 19 12.59 -1.91 0.77
C SER A 19 11.99 -3.29 1.04
N SER A 20 10.73 -3.34 1.46
CA SER A 20 9.99 -4.59 1.67
C SER A 20 9.86 -5.38 0.37
N GLY A 21 9.52 -4.71 -0.74
CA GLY A 21 9.39 -5.33 -2.05
C GLY A 21 10.70 -5.96 -2.54
N ILE A 22 11.83 -5.27 -2.38
CA ILE A 22 13.15 -5.77 -2.75
C ILE A 22 13.48 -7.04 -1.95
N LEU A 23 13.28 -7.02 -0.62
CA LEU A 23 13.56 -8.16 0.23
C LEU A 23 12.69 -9.37 -0.12
N VAL A 24 11.40 -9.16 -0.32
CA VAL A 24 10.46 -10.23 -0.72
C VAL A 24 10.81 -10.79 -2.09
N ALA A 25 11.06 -9.93 -3.09
CA ALA A 25 11.42 -10.37 -4.43
C ALA A 25 12.71 -11.23 -4.40
N SER A 26 13.73 -10.81 -3.64
CA SER A 26 14.96 -11.57 -3.48
C SER A 26 14.72 -12.94 -2.84
N ALA A 27 13.95 -12.99 -1.76
CA ALA A 27 13.65 -14.24 -1.06
C ALA A 27 12.84 -15.22 -1.94
N LEU A 28 11.92 -14.71 -2.77
CA LEU A 28 11.15 -15.53 -3.70
C LEU A 28 12.05 -16.09 -4.82
N ARG A 29 12.96 -15.28 -5.37
CA ARG A 29 13.95 -15.71 -6.37
C ARG A 29 14.87 -16.80 -5.84
N GLU A 30 15.34 -16.67 -4.59
CA GLU A 30 16.14 -17.69 -3.91
C GLU A 30 15.38 -19.02 -3.75
N LYS A 31 14.04 -18.98 -3.74
CA LYS A 31 13.17 -20.18 -3.74
C LYS A 31 12.88 -20.74 -5.13
N GLY A 32 13.46 -20.16 -6.18
CA GLY A 32 13.33 -20.63 -7.56
C GLY A 32 12.05 -20.14 -8.26
N HIS A 33 11.47 -19.03 -7.83
CA HIS A 33 10.37 -18.38 -8.55
C HIS A 33 10.92 -17.36 -9.55
N GLU A 34 10.20 -17.14 -10.65
CA GLU A 34 10.44 -16.04 -11.57
C GLU A 34 9.66 -14.81 -11.07
N VAL A 35 10.36 -13.72 -10.76
CA VAL A 35 9.78 -12.60 -10.01
C VAL A 35 10.00 -11.28 -10.69
N VAL A 36 8.89 -10.58 -10.96
CA VAL A 36 8.87 -9.20 -11.45
C VAL A 36 8.56 -8.27 -10.27
N LEU A 37 9.49 -7.37 -9.95
CA LEU A 37 9.28 -6.31 -8.95
C LEU A 37 8.85 -5.03 -9.67
N LEU A 38 7.61 -4.58 -9.41
CA LEU A 38 7.00 -3.40 -10.02
C LEU A 38 6.66 -2.33 -8.97
N ASP A 39 6.89 -1.07 -9.35
CA ASP A 39 6.28 0.04 -8.65
C ASP A 39 4.84 0.22 -9.15
N VAL A 40 3.86 0.19 -8.24
CA VAL A 40 2.43 0.28 -8.58
C VAL A 40 2.08 1.60 -9.25
N PHE A 41 2.79 2.70 -8.94
CA PHE A 41 2.50 4.02 -9.50
C PHE A 41 3.23 4.29 -10.81
N THR A 42 4.55 4.07 -10.91
CA THR A 42 5.27 4.30 -12.16
C THR A 42 5.01 3.18 -13.17
N GLY A 43 4.90 1.94 -12.71
CA GLY A 43 4.67 0.78 -13.55
C GLY A 43 5.89 0.41 -14.41
N TYR A 44 5.61 -0.24 -15.54
CA TYR A 44 6.59 -0.56 -16.56
C TYR A 44 6.31 0.29 -17.79
N GLU A 45 7.11 1.32 -18.00
CA GLU A 45 6.83 2.37 -18.99
C GLU A 45 7.36 2.05 -20.40
N GLN A 46 7.97 0.88 -20.59
CA GLN A 46 8.41 0.43 -21.91
C GLN A 46 7.29 -0.34 -22.63
N ASN A 47 7.41 -0.45 -23.96
CA ASN A 47 6.52 -1.33 -24.72
C ASN A 47 6.73 -2.77 -24.30
N ILE A 48 5.66 -3.45 -23.93
CA ILE A 48 5.70 -4.88 -23.64
C ILE A 48 5.57 -5.63 -24.95
N CYS A 49 6.65 -6.26 -25.39
CA CYS A 49 6.62 -7.19 -26.53
C CYS A 49 6.40 -8.64 -26.05
N ASP A 50 6.86 -8.94 -24.84
CA ASP A 50 6.83 -10.28 -24.25
C ASP A 50 6.86 -10.18 -22.72
N ILE A 51 5.73 -10.45 -22.06
CA ILE A 51 5.64 -10.42 -20.58
C ILE A 51 6.43 -11.58 -19.95
N ASP A 52 6.42 -12.76 -20.58
CA ASP A 52 7.17 -13.91 -20.08
C ASP A 52 8.67 -13.62 -20.00
N ALA A 53 9.18 -12.80 -20.91
CA ALA A 53 10.58 -12.39 -20.85
C ALA A 53 10.90 -11.55 -19.62
N LEU A 54 9.95 -10.75 -19.10
CA LEU A 54 10.14 -9.96 -17.87
C LEU A 54 10.29 -10.89 -16.66
N PHE A 55 9.46 -11.94 -16.58
CA PHE A 55 9.56 -12.94 -15.51
C PHE A 55 10.87 -13.69 -15.57
N LYS A 56 11.24 -14.23 -16.73
CA LYS A 56 12.51 -14.97 -16.95
C LYS A 56 13.75 -14.12 -16.63
N GLN A 57 13.69 -12.82 -16.88
CA GLN A 57 14.77 -11.88 -16.55
C GLN A 57 14.75 -11.43 -15.09
N ASN A 58 13.73 -11.81 -14.33
CA ASN A 58 13.52 -11.34 -12.96
C ASN A 58 13.56 -9.80 -12.89
N TYR A 59 12.81 -9.12 -13.76
CA TYR A 59 12.81 -7.67 -13.85
C TYR A 59 12.59 -6.99 -12.48
N SER A 60 13.32 -5.92 -12.24
CA SER A 60 13.16 -5.09 -11.04
C SER A 60 13.25 -3.60 -11.41
N PHE A 61 12.25 -2.81 -11.03
CA PHE A 61 12.34 -1.37 -11.17
C PHE A 61 13.42 -0.77 -10.27
N ALA A 62 13.71 -1.42 -9.13
CA ALA A 62 14.67 -0.97 -8.14
C ALA A 62 16.12 -1.04 -8.64
N ASP A 63 16.42 -1.88 -9.63
CA ASP A 63 17.75 -1.95 -10.24
C ASP A 63 18.13 -0.65 -10.97
N LYS A 64 17.12 0.17 -11.30
CA LYS A 64 17.28 1.47 -11.97
C LYS A 64 17.04 2.65 -11.03
N ALA A 65 16.54 2.39 -9.82
CA ALA A 65 16.27 3.41 -8.84
C ALA A 65 17.47 3.53 -7.89
N ASN A 66 17.99 4.74 -7.72
CA ASN A 66 18.83 5.03 -6.56
C ASN A 66 17.94 4.96 -5.32
N VAL A 67 17.83 3.78 -4.71
CA VAL A 67 17.21 3.62 -3.39
C VAL A 67 18.18 4.24 -2.39
N GLY A 68 18.07 5.55 -2.21
CA GLY A 68 18.99 6.36 -1.42
C GLY A 68 18.60 6.41 0.06
N GLU A 69 19.49 6.99 0.86
CA GLU A 69 19.30 7.25 2.30
C GLU A 69 18.29 8.39 2.58
N THR A 70 17.76 9.03 1.54
CA THR A 70 16.82 10.17 1.66
C THR A 70 15.40 9.73 1.34
N VAL A 71 14.45 10.21 2.16
CA VAL A 71 13.00 9.98 1.95
C VAL A 71 12.59 10.49 0.57
N SER A 72 11.86 9.66 -0.18
CA SER A 72 11.38 10.00 -1.52
C SER A 72 10.45 11.22 -1.50
N ASP A 73 10.74 12.22 -2.32
CA ASP A 73 9.81 13.32 -2.58
C ASP A 73 8.70 12.84 -3.52
N LEU A 74 7.49 12.72 -2.98
CA LEU A 74 6.33 12.24 -3.74
C LEU A 74 5.94 13.17 -4.90
N SER A 75 6.29 14.46 -4.81
CA SER A 75 6.08 15.41 -5.90
C SER A 75 7.02 15.09 -7.05
N GLU A 76 8.29 14.83 -6.75
CA GLU A 76 9.28 14.41 -7.72
C GLU A 76 8.92 13.08 -8.38
N VAL A 77 8.42 12.09 -7.59
CA VAL A 77 7.94 10.81 -8.12
C VAL A 77 6.80 11.01 -9.13
N ARG A 78 5.87 11.94 -8.86
CA ARG A 78 4.80 12.30 -9.81
C ARG A 78 5.34 12.96 -11.07
N GLU A 79 6.26 13.90 -10.91
CA GLU A 79 6.86 14.64 -12.02
C GLU A 79 7.72 13.77 -12.92
N ASN A 80 8.39 12.78 -12.38
CA ASN A 80 9.27 11.88 -13.13
C ASN A 80 8.53 10.76 -13.86
N ARG A 81 7.23 10.56 -13.62
CA ARG A 81 6.40 9.60 -14.35
C ARG A 81 6.27 10.01 -15.82
N LEU A 82 6.71 9.16 -16.74
CA LEU A 82 6.79 9.50 -18.17
C LEU A 82 5.44 9.86 -18.79
N ASN A 83 4.40 9.08 -18.48
CA ASN A 83 3.07 9.29 -19.09
C ASN A 83 2.26 10.43 -18.47
N LYS A 84 2.76 11.11 -17.41
CA LYS A 84 2.09 12.24 -16.71
C LYS A 84 0.62 11.97 -16.33
N SER A 85 0.23 10.71 -16.19
CA SER A 85 -1.12 10.31 -15.85
C SER A 85 -1.39 10.52 -14.35
N ASP A 86 -2.59 11.00 -13.99
CA ASP A 86 -3.05 11.13 -12.61
C ASP A 86 -3.56 9.80 -12.01
N ARG A 87 -3.64 8.74 -12.81
CA ARG A 87 -4.09 7.42 -12.33
C ARG A 87 -3.09 6.84 -11.36
N PHE A 88 -3.56 6.25 -10.26
CA PHE A 88 -2.69 5.62 -9.28
C PHE A 88 -1.95 4.41 -9.84
N ILE A 89 -2.63 3.56 -10.60
CA ILE A 89 -2.03 2.37 -11.22
C ILE A 89 -1.23 2.78 -12.45
N GLY A 90 0.04 2.43 -12.46
CA GLY A 90 1.00 2.76 -13.51
C GLY A 90 0.79 1.99 -14.81
N THR A 91 1.57 2.37 -15.83
CA THR A 91 1.53 1.72 -17.14
C THR A 91 1.89 0.25 -17.01
N ASN A 92 1.12 -0.60 -17.69
CA ASN A 92 1.36 -2.06 -17.81
C ASN A 92 1.31 -2.85 -16.48
N VAL A 93 0.96 -2.21 -15.35
CA VAL A 93 0.89 -2.92 -14.05
C VAL A 93 -0.18 -4.02 -14.09
N ILE A 94 -1.38 -3.68 -14.58
CA ILE A 94 -2.49 -4.64 -14.64
C ILE A 94 -2.19 -5.77 -15.60
N GLU A 95 -1.65 -5.43 -16.77
CA GLU A 95 -1.29 -6.41 -17.81
C GLU A 95 -0.30 -7.43 -17.27
N ILE A 96 0.77 -6.99 -16.61
CA ILE A 96 1.79 -7.87 -16.04
C ILE A 96 1.23 -8.69 -14.86
N CYS A 97 0.41 -8.07 -14.00
CA CYS A 97 -0.22 -8.80 -12.90
C CYS A 97 -1.23 -9.86 -13.37
N SER A 98 -1.87 -9.65 -14.52
CA SER A 98 -2.84 -10.59 -15.08
C SER A 98 -2.18 -11.89 -15.60
N GLU A 99 -0.93 -11.81 -16.04
CA GLU A 99 -0.17 -12.97 -16.51
C GLU A 99 0.54 -13.73 -15.38
N ALA A 100 0.61 -13.14 -14.19
CA ALA A 100 1.24 -13.77 -13.03
C ALA A 100 0.36 -14.88 -12.42
N ASP A 101 0.99 -15.90 -11.83
CA ASP A 101 0.30 -16.87 -10.97
C ASP A 101 -0.32 -16.22 -9.75
N ILE A 102 0.37 -15.22 -9.20
CA ILE A 102 -0.06 -14.44 -8.02
C ILE A 102 0.69 -13.10 -7.92
N THR A 103 0.00 -12.08 -7.41
CA THR A 103 0.60 -10.77 -7.08
C THR A 103 0.83 -10.66 -5.57
N PHE A 104 2.08 -10.47 -5.16
CA PHE A 104 2.43 -10.18 -3.76
C PHE A 104 2.32 -8.66 -3.52
N LEU A 105 1.47 -8.26 -2.56
CA LEU A 105 1.31 -6.86 -2.19
C LEU A 105 2.31 -6.49 -1.09
N ALA A 106 3.40 -5.81 -1.47
CA ALA A 106 4.39 -5.22 -0.56
C ALA A 106 4.15 -3.71 -0.35
N LEU A 107 2.91 -3.27 -0.60
CA LEU A 107 2.50 -1.87 -0.47
C LEU A 107 2.28 -1.51 1.01
N HIS A 108 2.61 -0.26 1.35
CA HIS A 108 2.35 0.32 2.66
C HIS A 108 1.63 1.66 2.52
N GLY A 109 0.83 2.00 3.53
CA GLY A 109 0.08 3.25 3.57
C GLY A 109 -1.26 3.18 2.85
N SER A 110 -1.85 4.36 2.59
CA SER A 110 -3.27 4.49 2.30
C SER A 110 -3.78 3.62 1.16
N GLU A 111 -3.27 3.79 -0.03
CA GLU A 111 -3.83 3.11 -1.23
C GLU A 111 -3.52 1.62 -1.25
N GLY A 112 -2.43 1.20 -0.61
CA GLY A 112 -2.04 -0.22 -0.50
C GLY A 112 -2.84 -0.99 0.55
N GLU A 113 -3.32 -0.30 1.61
CA GLU A 113 -3.91 -0.93 2.79
C GLU A 113 -5.40 -0.62 2.99
N ASN A 114 -5.98 0.34 2.24
CA ASN A 114 -7.37 0.76 2.38
C ASN A 114 -8.39 -0.05 1.58
N GLY A 115 -7.96 -1.11 0.90
CA GLY A 115 -8.82 -1.99 0.11
C GLY A 115 -8.98 -1.59 -1.35
N GLN A 116 -8.48 -0.44 -1.79
CA GLN A 116 -8.67 0.03 -3.17
C GLN A 116 -7.92 -0.82 -4.19
N ILE A 117 -6.66 -1.13 -3.93
CA ILE A 117 -5.87 -2.03 -4.79
C ILE A 117 -6.48 -3.43 -4.79
N GLN A 118 -6.85 -3.94 -3.62
CA GLN A 118 -7.46 -5.26 -3.49
C GLN A 118 -8.75 -5.35 -4.30
N ALA A 119 -9.64 -4.34 -4.20
CA ALA A 119 -10.87 -4.30 -4.99
C ALA A 119 -10.61 -4.22 -6.49
N SER A 120 -9.58 -3.49 -6.91
CA SER A 120 -9.20 -3.41 -8.32
C SER A 120 -8.73 -4.76 -8.87
N LEU A 121 -7.90 -5.47 -8.10
CA LEU A 121 -7.42 -6.80 -8.47
C LEU A 121 -8.54 -7.85 -8.45
N ASP A 122 -9.46 -7.78 -7.46
CA ASP A 122 -10.65 -8.63 -7.39
C ASP A 122 -11.52 -8.50 -8.64
N LEU A 123 -11.80 -7.25 -9.09
CA LEU A 123 -12.61 -6.99 -10.29
C LEU A 123 -11.97 -7.53 -11.57
N LEU A 124 -10.65 -7.61 -11.60
CA LEU A 124 -9.88 -8.10 -12.74
C LEU A 124 -9.57 -9.61 -12.65
N GLY A 125 -10.00 -10.27 -11.57
CA GLY A 125 -9.72 -11.70 -11.35
C GLY A 125 -8.26 -12.02 -11.06
N ILE A 126 -7.46 -11.02 -10.68
CA ILE A 126 -6.04 -11.16 -10.38
C ILE A 126 -5.87 -11.64 -8.94
N LYS A 127 -5.16 -12.76 -8.75
CA LYS A 127 -4.88 -13.30 -7.42
C LYS A 127 -3.81 -12.46 -6.71
N TYR A 128 -4.01 -12.19 -5.43
CA TYR A 128 -3.05 -11.44 -4.62
C TYR A 128 -2.94 -12.01 -3.20
N THR A 129 -1.87 -11.60 -2.50
CA THR A 129 -1.65 -11.95 -1.09
C THR A 129 -2.26 -10.92 -0.16
N GLY A 130 -2.71 -11.36 1.02
CA GLY A 130 -3.16 -10.49 2.10
C GLY A 130 -4.68 -10.44 2.27
N THR A 131 -5.13 -9.43 3.01
CA THR A 131 -6.54 -9.24 3.36
C THR A 131 -7.31 -8.69 2.16
N GLY A 132 -8.53 -9.21 1.92
CA GLY A 132 -9.41 -8.72 0.87
C GLY A 132 -9.91 -7.28 1.11
N TYR A 133 -10.49 -6.67 0.07
CA TYR A 133 -10.82 -5.23 0.02
C TYR A 133 -11.69 -4.77 1.20
N LEU A 134 -12.71 -5.52 1.58
CA LEU A 134 -13.63 -5.12 2.65
C LEU A 134 -12.95 -5.09 4.02
N GLY A 135 -12.16 -6.14 4.33
CA GLY A 135 -11.41 -6.21 5.57
C GLY A 135 -10.36 -5.10 5.68
N SER A 136 -9.64 -4.85 4.58
CA SER A 136 -8.65 -3.77 4.49
C SER A 136 -9.29 -2.38 4.67
N ALA A 137 -10.40 -2.10 3.96
CA ALA A 137 -11.11 -0.83 4.08
C ALA A 137 -11.65 -0.59 5.50
N LEU A 138 -12.20 -1.64 6.13
CA LEU A 138 -12.70 -1.55 7.49
C LEU A 138 -11.56 -1.30 8.48
N ALA A 139 -10.47 -2.07 8.40
CA ALA A 139 -9.33 -1.97 9.30
C ALA A 139 -8.62 -0.61 9.20
N MET A 140 -8.53 -0.05 7.99
CA MET A 140 -7.92 1.26 7.77
C MET A 140 -8.70 2.38 8.48
N ASN A 141 -10.03 2.27 8.58
CA ASN A 141 -10.88 3.25 9.25
C ASN A 141 -11.05 2.90 10.74
N LYS A 142 -10.25 3.56 11.60
CA LYS A 142 -10.22 3.30 13.06
C LYS A 142 -11.58 3.50 13.73
N GLY A 143 -12.39 4.44 13.23
CA GLY A 143 -13.71 4.69 13.75
C GLY A 143 -14.69 3.56 13.45
N LEU A 144 -14.74 3.09 12.20
CA LEU A 144 -15.56 1.94 11.82
C LEU A 144 -15.11 0.68 12.53
N THR A 145 -13.79 0.41 12.57
CA THR A 145 -13.23 -0.73 13.31
C THR A 145 -13.68 -0.70 14.78
N LYS A 146 -13.59 0.45 15.45
CA LYS A 146 -14.02 0.59 16.83
C LYS A 146 -15.52 0.32 16.99
N SER A 147 -16.35 0.80 16.08
CA SER A 147 -17.79 0.54 16.09
C SER A 147 -18.10 -0.96 15.98
N VAL A 148 -17.38 -1.66 15.09
CA VAL A 148 -17.51 -3.13 14.95
C VAL A 148 -17.06 -3.83 16.22
N PHE A 149 -15.97 -3.41 16.85
CA PHE A 149 -15.49 -4.01 18.10
C PHE A 149 -16.52 -3.86 19.24
N VAL A 150 -17.08 -2.66 19.40
CA VAL A 150 -18.11 -2.40 20.42
C VAL A 150 -19.35 -3.25 20.18
N GLN A 151 -19.85 -3.31 18.92
CA GLN A 151 -21.03 -4.13 18.58
C GLN A 151 -20.81 -5.62 18.86
N ASN A 152 -19.61 -6.11 18.63
CA ASN A 152 -19.26 -7.52 18.83
C ASN A 152 -18.70 -7.82 20.24
N LYS A 153 -18.77 -6.85 21.17
CA LYS A 153 -18.28 -6.99 22.56
C LYS A 153 -16.78 -7.32 22.64
N ILE A 154 -16.00 -6.89 21.65
CA ILE A 154 -14.54 -7.00 21.66
C ILE A 154 -13.99 -5.85 22.51
N ASN A 155 -13.15 -6.16 23.49
CA ASN A 155 -12.57 -5.17 24.36
C ASN A 155 -11.75 -4.17 23.55
N THR A 156 -12.09 -2.88 23.69
CA THR A 156 -11.38 -1.75 23.09
C THR A 156 -11.39 -0.57 24.06
N PRO A 157 -10.32 0.23 24.11
CA PRO A 157 -10.32 1.44 24.92
C PRO A 157 -11.50 2.37 24.57
N ALA A 158 -12.00 3.13 25.52
CA ALA A 158 -12.96 4.19 25.23
C ALA A 158 -12.41 5.13 24.16
N GLY A 159 -13.29 5.68 23.33
CA GLY A 159 -12.86 6.61 22.28
C GLY A 159 -14.02 7.01 21.39
N GLU A 160 -13.89 8.19 20.82
CA GLU A 160 -14.92 8.84 20.03
C GLU A 160 -14.33 9.42 18.74
N ILE A 161 -15.15 9.64 17.72
CA ILE A 161 -14.75 10.27 16.48
C ILE A 161 -15.25 11.70 16.49
N PHE A 162 -14.32 12.64 16.38
CA PHE A 162 -14.63 14.05 16.27
C PHE A 162 -14.43 14.53 14.84
N LYS A 163 -15.33 15.38 14.36
CA LYS A 163 -15.27 15.99 13.02
C LYS A 163 -14.66 17.38 13.06
N SER A 164 -14.60 17.97 14.25
CA SER A 164 -14.05 19.31 14.49
C SER A 164 -13.41 19.40 15.86
N VAL A 165 -12.60 20.43 16.06
CA VAL A 165 -12.02 20.76 17.39
C VAL A 165 -13.13 21.10 18.39
N GLU A 166 -14.22 21.74 17.92
CA GLU A 166 -15.35 22.11 18.76
C GLU A 166 -16.05 20.88 19.35
N ASP A 167 -16.23 19.83 18.53
CA ASP A 167 -16.83 18.57 19.00
C ASP A 167 -15.97 17.91 20.09
N ALA A 168 -14.65 18.05 19.98
CA ALA A 168 -13.70 17.46 20.92
C ALA A 168 -13.65 18.16 22.30
N LYS A 169 -14.16 19.39 22.45
CA LYS A 169 -14.11 20.14 23.71
C LYS A 169 -14.83 19.47 24.88
N ASN A 170 -15.77 18.60 24.58
CA ASN A 170 -16.53 17.86 25.60
C ASN A 170 -15.85 16.54 26.00
N TRP A 171 -14.73 16.19 25.41
CA TRP A 171 -13.98 15.01 25.80
C TRP A 171 -13.32 15.22 27.17
N SER A 172 -13.50 14.28 28.09
CA SER A 172 -13.02 14.40 29.46
C SER A 172 -12.21 13.21 29.97
N ILE A 173 -11.91 12.25 29.10
CA ILE A 173 -11.16 11.04 29.49
C ILE A 173 -9.69 11.23 29.13
N PHE A 174 -8.85 11.43 30.14
CA PHE A 174 -7.42 11.65 30.00
C PHE A 174 -6.61 10.69 30.90
N PRO A 175 -5.34 10.35 30.54
CA PRO A 175 -4.69 10.71 29.27
C PRO A 175 -5.33 10.01 28.08
N CYS A 176 -5.31 10.64 26.91
CA CYS A 176 -5.83 10.04 25.69
C CYS A 176 -4.86 10.18 24.51
N VAL A 177 -5.10 9.42 23.45
CA VAL A 177 -4.34 9.50 22.21
C VAL A 177 -5.26 9.99 21.10
N VAL A 178 -4.90 11.13 20.52
CA VAL A 178 -5.54 11.68 19.32
C VAL A 178 -4.82 11.15 18.09
N LYS A 179 -5.58 10.67 17.11
CA LYS A 179 -5.02 10.14 15.87
C LYS A 179 -5.97 10.34 14.68
N PRO A 180 -5.47 10.42 13.45
CA PRO A 180 -6.33 10.42 12.27
C PRO A 180 -7.19 9.16 12.21
N CYS A 181 -8.44 9.29 11.78
CA CYS A 181 -9.36 8.17 11.62
C CYS A 181 -8.85 7.17 10.57
N SER A 182 -8.31 7.68 9.46
CA SER A 182 -7.66 6.90 8.40
C SER A 182 -6.17 7.26 8.31
N GLY A 183 -5.36 6.33 7.84
CA GLY A 183 -3.91 6.49 7.73
C GLY A 183 -3.15 5.52 8.62
N GLY A 184 -1.86 5.32 8.29
CA GLY A 184 -0.95 4.39 8.93
C GLY A 184 0.19 5.09 9.68
N SER A 185 1.09 4.26 10.23
CA SER A 185 2.28 4.70 10.96
C SER A 185 1.96 5.62 12.16
N SER A 186 2.90 6.45 12.55
CA SER A 186 2.73 7.41 13.65
C SER A 186 2.41 8.83 13.18
N VAL A 187 2.08 8.99 11.90
CA VAL A 187 1.79 10.33 11.33
C VAL A 187 0.48 10.87 11.89
N GLY A 188 0.54 12.07 12.46
CA GLY A 188 -0.62 12.75 13.03
C GLY A 188 -1.10 12.19 14.38
N ILE A 189 -0.29 11.39 15.08
CA ILE A 189 -0.60 10.88 16.42
C ILE A 189 -0.06 11.85 17.47
N ALA A 190 -0.91 12.18 18.43
CA ALA A 190 -0.54 12.99 19.59
C ALA A 190 -1.12 12.41 20.88
N LYS A 191 -0.37 12.53 21.98
CA LYS A 191 -0.88 12.25 23.33
C LYS A 191 -1.37 13.54 23.96
N ALA A 192 -2.56 13.51 24.55
CA ALA A 192 -3.11 14.58 25.35
C ALA A 192 -3.20 14.11 26.81
N GLU A 193 -2.66 14.94 27.74
CA GLU A 193 -2.61 14.62 29.18
C GLU A 193 -3.82 15.22 29.92
N ASN A 194 -4.40 16.28 29.39
CA ASN A 194 -5.51 17.04 29.95
C ASN A 194 -6.22 17.84 28.84
#